data_9ccf5f697565262b1433ce22f30b4131
#
_entry.id   9ccf5f697565262b1433ce22f30b4131
#
_cell.length_a   1.000
_cell.length_b   1.000
_cell.length_c   1.000
_cell.angle_alpha   90.00
_cell.angle_beta   90.00
_cell.angle_gamma   90.00
#
_symmetry.space_group_name_H-M   'P 1'
#
loop_
_entity.id
_entity.type
_entity.pdbx_description
1 polymer ?
#
loop_
_entity_poly.entity_id
_entity_poly.type
_entity_poly.pdbx_seq_one_letter_code
_entity_poly.pdbx_strand_id
1 'polypeptide(L)'
;MINRRTMVGAAACLAGVSMIGRRASTATEPGDAIAARFAELEARSGGRLGVCVLDSSNGRMIGHRLDERFPMCSTFKVLAAGLVLARVDRKQESLDRRVSYTKSDLVTYSPATETRVEGGMTIAELCEAAITLSDNTAGNLLLGSFGGPAGLTAFARSLGDQTTRLDRIETELNEALPGDARDTTSPRAIAQDLHALALGDALTPSSRALLVGWMKANTTGGARIRAGVPSGWSVADKTGTGERGTANDIAVLWPPQRAPLIVTVYLTGATVSRDQQNRLIAAAGAEATAG
;
A
#
# COMPACT_ATOMS: atom_id res chain seq x y z
N MET A 1 61.03 58.20 49.55
CA MET A 1 60.21 59.38 49.87
C MET A 1 58.89 59.21 49.19
N ILE A 2 57.83 58.93 49.95
CA ILE A 2 56.58 59.71 50.07
C ILE A 2 55.89 59.99 48.72
N ASN A 3 54.65 59.71 48.42
CA ASN A 3 53.42 59.65 49.22
C ASN A 3 52.18 59.29 48.31
N ARG A 4 51.17 58.84 49.00
CA ARG A 4 49.68 59.05 48.87
C ARG A 4 48.88 58.32 47.85
N ARG A 5 48.13 57.46 48.43
CA ARG A 5 46.68 57.06 48.32
C ARG A 5 45.76 58.04 47.60
N THR A 6 44.92 57.51 46.69
CA THR A 6 43.56 57.94 46.63
C THR A 6 42.68 56.73 46.23
N MET A 7 41.74 56.42 47.08
CA MET A 7 40.64 55.45 46.83
C MET A 7 39.59 56.17 46.05
N VAL A 8 39.12 55.52 45.02
CA VAL A 8 37.83 55.86 44.37
C VAL A 8 36.97 54.61 44.29
N GLY A 9 35.89 54.62 45.05
CA GLY A 9 34.89 53.53 45.02
C GLY A 9 34.15 53.49 43.72
N ALA A 10 34.00 52.29 43.13
CA ALA A 10 33.13 52.05 42.00
C ALA A 10 31.92 51.24 42.49
N ALA A 11 30.75 51.84 42.39
CA ALA A 11 29.50 51.22 42.68
C ALA A 11 29.18 50.17 41.57
N ALA A 12 28.97 48.92 41.94
CA ALA A 12 28.54 47.86 41.06
C ALA A 12 27.01 47.93 40.84
N CYS A 13 26.58 48.38 39.68
CA CYS A 13 25.19 48.21 39.20
C CYS A 13 25.00 46.78 38.72
N LEU A 14 24.29 45.97 39.50
CA LEU A 14 23.77 44.66 39.04
C LEU A 14 22.56 44.88 38.10
N ALA A 15 22.81 44.81 36.81
CA ALA A 15 21.74 44.72 35.80
C ALA A 15 21.28 43.26 35.75
N GLY A 16 20.13 42.98 36.34
CA GLY A 16 19.45 41.70 36.19
C GLY A 16 18.94 41.51 34.78
N VAL A 17 19.58 40.64 34.00
CA VAL A 17 19.10 40.19 32.72
C VAL A 17 18.06 39.08 32.95
N SER A 18 16.77 39.43 32.94
CA SER A 18 15.68 38.47 32.89
C SER A 18 15.70 37.78 31.52
N MET A 19 16.29 36.57 31.44
CA MET A 19 16.10 35.68 30.31
C MET A 19 14.64 35.19 30.30
N ILE A 20 13.77 35.85 29.53
CA ILE A 20 12.47 35.32 29.12
C ILE A 20 12.78 34.21 28.14
N GLY A 21 12.80 32.97 28.63
CA GLY A 21 12.88 31.78 27.79
C GLY A 21 11.64 31.75 26.84
N ARG A 22 11.80 32.19 25.59
CA ARG A 22 10.85 31.89 24.54
C ARG A 22 10.82 30.35 24.38
N ARG A 23 9.80 29.71 24.95
CA ARG A 23 9.42 28.37 24.49
C ARG A 23 9.12 28.50 22.99
N ALA A 24 10.03 28.03 22.17
CA ALA A 24 9.73 27.79 20.77
C ALA A 24 8.62 26.74 20.74
N SER A 25 7.40 27.18 20.43
CA SER A 25 6.33 26.26 20.04
C SER A 25 6.78 25.70 18.71
N THR A 26 7.30 24.47 18.71
CA THR A 26 7.57 23.73 17.48
C THR A 26 6.20 23.40 16.89
N ALA A 27 5.77 24.19 15.90
CA ALA A 27 4.64 23.82 15.08
C ALA A 27 4.97 22.44 14.48
N THR A 28 4.17 21.44 14.80
CA THR A 28 4.30 20.09 14.25
C THR A 28 4.10 20.21 12.74
N GLU A 29 5.08 19.74 11.96
CA GLU A 29 4.95 19.71 10.50
C GLU A 29 3.68 18.92 10.12
N PRO A 30 2.94 19.33 9.08
CA PRO A 30 1.70 18.64 8.69
C PRO A 30 1.88 17.13 8.47
N GLY A 31 3.08 16.70 8.02
CA GLY A 31 3.42 15.28 7.86
C GLY A 31 3.52 14.51 9.17
N ASP A 32 4.03 15.15 10.24
CA ASP A 32 4.15 14.54 11.58
C ASP A 32 2.76 14.38 12.23
N ALA A 33 1.87 15.34 12.01
CA ALA A 33 0.51 15.30 12.53
C ALA A 33 -0.29 14.11 11.94
N ILE A 34 -0.18 13.87 10.63
CA ILE A 34 -0.87 12.74 9.99
C ILE A 34 -0.24 11.39 10.38
N ALA A 35 1.08 11.34 10.52
CA ALA A 35 1.78 10.14 11.02
C ALA A 35 1.34 9.77 12.45
N ALA A 36 1.13 10.77 13.32
CA ALA A 36 0.61 10.56 14.68
C ALA A 36 -0.80 9.97 14.66
N ARG A 37 -1.68 10.42 13.76
CA ARG A 37 -3.03 9.85 13.61
C ARG A 37 -2.98 8.38 13.16
N PHE A 38 -2.09 8.01 12.25
CA PHE A 38 -1.89 6.61 11.88
C PHE A 38 -1.37 5.77 13.06
N ALA A 39 -0.49 6.31 13.90
CA ALA A 39 -0.05 5.63 15.12
C ALA A 39 -1.19 5.43 16.14
N GLU A 40 -2.12 6.37 16.25
CA GLU A 40 -3.34 6.21 17.06
C GLU A 40 -4.25 5.10 16.53
N LEU A 41 -4.41 4.99 15.19
CA LEU A 41 -5.14 3.89 14.57
C LEU A 41 -4.47 2.54 14.83
N GLU A 42 -3.13 2.49 14.77
CA GLU A 42 -2.37 1.30 15.13
C GLU A 42 -2.64 0.87 16.58
N ALA A 43 -2.54 1.78 17.52
CA ALA A 43 -2.78 1.49 18.95
C ALA A 43 -4.16 0.87 19.20
N ARG A 44 -5.16 1.24 18.39
CA ARG A 44 -6.53 0.69 18.47
C ARG A 44 -6.67 -0.69 17.84
N SER A 45 -5.71 -1.14 17.05
CA SER A 45 -5.76 -2.41 16.33
C SER A 45 -5.31 -3.60 17.16
N GLY A 46 -4.46 -3.36 18.15
CA GLY A 46 -3.73 -4.40 18.89
C GLY A 46 -2.65 -5.11 18.06
N GLY A 47 -2.35 -4.61 16.87
CA GLY A 47 -1.36 -5.16 15.94
C GLY A 47 -0.41 -4.09 15.41
N ARG A 48 0.09 -4.28 14.18
CA ARG A 48 0.95 -3.33 13.46
C ARG A 48 0.19 -2.78 12.25
N LEU A 49 0.25 -1.45 12.06
CA LEU A 49 -0.36 -0.75 10.93
C LEU A 49 0.74 -0.02 10.14
N GLY A 50 0.88 -0.36 8.86
CA GLY A 50 1.73 0.36 7.92
C GLY A 50 0.88 1.16 6.94
N VAL A 51 1.19 2.43 6.76
CA VAL A 51 0.47 3.32 5.83
C VAL A 51 1.47 4.13 5.02
N CYS A 52 1.22 4.25 3.71
CA CYS A 52 1.88 5.22 2.85
C CYS A 52 0.81 6.01 2.08
N VAL A 53 0.98 7.33 2.08
CA VAL A 53 0.26 8.27 1.21
C VAL A 53 1.29 8.91 0.30
N LEU A 54 1.18 8.66 -1.01
CA LEU A 54 2.04 9.25 -2.03
C LEU A 54 1.23 10.25 -2.84
N ASP A 55 1.66 11.50 -2.85
CA ASP A 55 1.12 12.54 -3.72
C ASP A 55 1.81 12.47 -5.09
N SER A 56 1.06 12.11 -6.14
CA SER A 56 1.62 11.95 -7.48
C SER A 56 2.05 13.26 -8.13
N SER A 57 1.64 14.43 -7.61
CA SER A 57 2.02 15.72 -8.17
C SER A 57 3.48 16.10 -7.91
N ASN A 58 4.04 15.61 -6.80
CA ASN A 58 5.37 16.02 -6.34
C ASN A 58 6.23 14.86 -5.81
N GLY A 59 5.66 13.64 -5.76
CA GLY A 59 6.34 12.44 -5.26
C GLY A 59 6.52 12.39 -3.74
N ARG A 60 5.93 13.35 -2.98
CA ARG A 60 6.01 13.36 -1.52
C ARG A 60 5.31 12.14 -0.94
N MET A 61 5.97 11.48 0.00
CA MET A 61 5.41 10.37 0.76
C MET A 61 5.34 10.72 2.25
N ILE A 62 4.18 10.50 2.84
CA ILE A 62 3.96 10.59 4.28
C ILE A 62 3.30 9.29 4.75
N GLY A 63 3.45 8.94 6.02
CA GLY A 63 2.82 7.72 6.51
C GLY A 63 3.37 7.24 7.84
N HIS A 64 3.14 5.96 8.11
CA HIS A 64 3.54 5.28 9.34
C HIS A 64 4.15 3.92 8.99
N ARG A 65 5.26 3.52 9.59
CA ARG A 65 6.00 2.28 9.30
C ARG A 65 6.25 2.06 7.80
N LEU A 66 6.61 3.12 7.10
CA LEU A 66 6.72 3.16 5.63
C LEU A 66 7.57 2.04 5.04
N ASP A 67 8.64 1.66 5.71
CA ASP A 67 9.67 0.76 5.21
C ASP A 67 9.66 -0.62 5.91
N GLU A 68 8.77 -0.82 6.88
CA GLU A 68 8.63 -2.11 7.53
C GLU A 68 7.89 -3.10 6.64
N ARG A 69 8.25 -4.39 6.78
CA ARG A 69 7.62 -5.47 6.01
C ARG A 69 6.27 -5.86 6.58
N PHE A 70 5.32 -6.07 5.66
CA PHE A 70 3.98 -6.58 5.94
C PHE A 70 3.63 -7.69 4.95
N PRO A 71 2.87 -8.73 5.36
CA PRO A 71 2.35 -9.74 4.45
C PRO A 71 1.48 -9.11 3.39
N MET A 72 1.74 -9.40 2.11
CA MET A 72 0.96 -8.82 1.00
C MET A 72 -0.45 -9.38 0.92
N CYS A 73 -0.61 -10.67 1.19
CA CYS A 73 -1.82 -11.38 0.83
C CYS A 73 -2.21 -11.05 -0.62
N SER A 74 -3.49 -11.03 -0.94
CA SER A 74 -3.97 -10.81 -2.32
C SER A 74 -3.63 -9.45 -2.94
N THR A 75 -2.95 -8.51 -2.26
CA THR A 75 -2.50 -7.27 -2.92
C THR A 75 -1.44 -7.54 -4.00
N PHE A 76 -0.71 -8.67 -3.93
CA PHE A 76 0.23 -9.09 -4.97
C PHE A 76 -0.42 -9.23 -6.36
N LYS A 77 -1.73 -9.48 -6.42
CA LYS A 77 -2.47 -9.68 -7.69
C LYS A 77 -2.43 -8.45 -8.60
N VAL A 78 -2.22 -7.25 -8.03
CA VAL A 78 -1.97 -6.04 -8.83
C VAL A 78 -0.65 -6.14 -9.59
N LEU A 79 0.41 -6.59 -8.93
CA LEU A 79 1.71 -6.82 -9.58
C LEU A 79 1.61 -7.95 -10.59
N ALA A 80 0.86 -9.02 -10.30
CA ALA A 80 0.67 -10.14 -11.23
C ALA A 80 -0.05 -9.69 -12.52
N ALA A 81 -1.15 -8.96 -12.40
CA ALA A 81 -1.85 -8.39 -13.56
C ALA A 81 -0.98 -7.35 -14.29
N GLY A 82 -0.23 -6.52 -13.55
CA GLY A 82 0.73 -5.57 -14.10
C GLY A 82 1.82 -6.24 -14.93
N LEU A 83 2.40 -7.34 -14.43
CA LEU A 83 3.39 -8.13 -15.16
C LEU A 83 2.80 -8.76 -16.44
N VAL A 84 1.60 -9.32 -16.36
CA VAL A 84 0.91 -9.82 -17.55
C VAL A 84 0.76 -8.72 -18.60
N LEU A 85 0.26 -7.56 -18.21
CA LEU A 85 0.05 -6.43 -19.12
C LEU A 85 1.39 -5.91 -19.69
N ALA A 86 2.45 -5.83 -18.88
CA ALA A 86 3.78 -5.46 -19.36
C ALA A 86 4.33 -6.47 -20.39
N ARG A 87 4.01 -7.77 -20.27
CA ARG A 87 4.34 -8.82 -21.26
C ARG A 87 3.49 -8.68 -22.53
N VAL A 88 2.22 -8.32 -22.40
CA VAL A 88 1.35 -8.01 -23.54
C VAL A 88 1.89 -6.84 -24.34
N ASP A 89 2.29 -5.76 -23.67
CA ASP A 89 2.89 -4.56 -24.30
C ASP A 89 4.16 -4.93 -25.09
N ARG A 90 4.92 -5.92 -24.61
CA ARG A 90 6.13 -6.45 -25.27
C ARG A 90 5.84 -7.57 -26.26
N LYS A 91 4.57 -7.91 -26.53
CA LYS A 91 4.16 -9.02 -27.41
C LYS A 91 4.69 -10.41 -26.95
N GLN A 92 4.89 -10.57 -25.66
CA GLN A 92 5.32 -11.82 -25.01
C GLN A 92 4.17 -12.60 -24.40
N GLU A 93 2.98 -12.01 -24.37
CA GLU A 93 1.75 -12.61 -23.90
C GLU A 93 0.57 -12.06 -24.71
N SER A 94 -0.57 -12.77 -24.71
CA SER A 94 -1.84 -12.32 -25.32
C SER A 94 -2.97 -12.37 -24.30
N LEU A 95 -3.73 -11.31 -24.21
CA LEU A 95 -4.93 -11.27 -23.36
C LEU A 95 -5.98 -12.31 -23.78
N ASP A 96 -6.01 -12.67 -25.05
CA ASP A 96 -6.96 -13.65 -25.60
C ASP A 96 -6.46 -15.10 -25.44
N ARG A 97 -5.21 -15.31 -25.03
CA ARG A 97 -4.69 -16.66 -24.80
C ARG A 97 -5.51 -17.35 -23.71
N ARG A 98 -6.05 -18.52 -24.04
CA ARG A 98 -6.85 -19.31 -23.11
C ARG A 98 -5.97 -20.23 -22.28
N VAL A 99 -6.22 -20.26 -20.98
CA VAL A 99 -5.61 -21.15 -20.01
C VAL A 99 -6.64 -22.22 -19.65
N SER A 100 -6.30 -23.47 -19.91
CA SER A 100 -7.05 -24.62 -19.42
C SER A 100 -6.57 -24.99 -18.02
N TYR A 101 -7.48 -25.37 -17.16
CA TYR A 101 -7.22 -25.83 -15.79
C TYR A 101 -8.29 -26.85 -15.40
N THR A 102 -8.07 -27.58 -14.34
CA THR A 102 -8.94 -28.65 -13.89
C THR A 102 -9.48 -28.39 -12.47
N LYS A 103 -10.37 -29.23 -11.99
CA LYS A 103 -10.87 -29.14 -10.61
C LYS A 103 -9.74 -29.28 -9.56
N SER A 104 -8.66 -29.98 -9.90
CA SER A 104 -7.51 -30.12 -8.99
C SER A 104 -6.65 -28.87 -8.84
N ASP A 105 -6.80 -27.91 -9.74
CA ASP A 105 -6.11 -26.61 -9.68
C ASP A 105 -6.87 -25.60 -8.83
N LEU A 106 -8.14 -25.90 -8.50
CA LEU A 106 -8.96 -24.99 -7.68
C LEU A 106 -8.49 -24.97 -6.23
N VAL A 107 -8.29 -23.77 -5.70
CA VAL A 107 -8.01 -23.51 -4.30
C VAL A 107 -9.17 -22.75 -3.65
N THR A 108 -9.19 -22.69 -2.33
CA THR A 108 -10.23 -21.98 -1.58
C THR A 108 -10.36 -20.53 -2.04
N TYR A 109 -11.61 -20.06 -2.17
CA TYR A 109 -11.99 -18.74 -2.65
C TYR A 109 -11.63 -18.50 -4.12
N SER A 110 -12.38 -19.15 -4.99
CA SER A 110 -12.20 -19.12 -6.45
C SER A 110 -13.52 -18.86 -7.20
N PRO A 111 -14.24 -17.73 -6.91
CA PRO A 111 -15.63 -17.53 -7.29
C PRO A 111 -15.87 -17.47 -8.81
N ALA A 112 -14.88 -17.09 -9.60
CA ALA A 112 -14.99 -17.06 -11.05
C ALA A 112 -14.45 -18.35 -11.68
N THR A 113 -13.27 -18.79 -11.24
CA THR A 113 -12.61 -19.95 -11.86
C THR A 113 -13.34 -21.26 -11.58
N GLU A 114 -13.97 -21.43 -10.42
CA GLU A 114 -14.74 -22.64 -10.09
C GLU A 114 -15.92 -22.89 -11.07
N THR A 115 -16.46 -21.86 -11.68
CA THR A 115 -17.61 -21.96 -12.61
C THR A 115 -17.19 -22.16 -14.06
N ARG A 116 -15.88 -22.15 -14.38
CA ARG A 116 -15.37 -22.15 -15.77
C ARG A 116 -14.32 -23.22 -16.03
N VAL A 117 -14.26 -24.26 -15.21
CA VAL A 117 -13.25 -25.35 -15.30
C VAL A 117 -13.25 -26.00 -16.67
N GLU A 118 -14.42 -26.31 -17.24
CA GLU A 118 -14.52 -27.05 -18.52
C GLU A 118 -14.04 -26.23 -19.72
N GLY A 119 -14.30 -24.91 -19.71
CA GLY A 119 -13.98 -24.00 -20.81
C GLY A 119 -12.63 -23.31 -20.67
N GLY A 120 -12.00 -23.35 -19.50
CA GLY A 120 -10.87 -22.50 -19.17
C GLY A 120 -11.22 -21.01 -19.20
N MET A 121 -10.23 -20.16 -18.99
CA MET A 121 -10.38 -18.71 -19.02
C MET A 121 -9.27 -18.06 -19.84
N THR A 122 -9.55 -16.94 -20.47
CA THR A 122 -8.51 -16.13 -21.12
C THR A 122 -7.64 -15.45 -20.07
N ILE A 123 -6.46 -15.03 -20.47
CA ILE A 123 -5.57 -14.24 -19.60
C ILE A 123 -6.26 -12.95 -19.12
N ALA A 124 -7.03 -12.29 -19.98
CA ALA A 124 -7.83 -11.11 -19.59
C ALA A 124 -8.86 -11.45 -18.50
N GLU A 125 -9.63 -12.53 -18.69
CA GLU A 125 -10.63 -12.99 -17.72
C GLU A 125 -9.99 -13.39 -16.37
N LEU A 126 -8.78 -13.99 -16.39
CA LEU A 126 -8.03 -14.31 -15.17
C LEU A 126 -7.55 -13.04 -14.44
N CYS A 127 -7.02 -12.05 -15.18
CA CYS A 127 -6.64 -10.77 -14.58
C CYS A 127 -7.84 -10.05 -13.95
N GLU A 128 -8.95 -9.99 -14.65
CA GLU A 128 -10.20 -9.40 -14.15
C GLU A 128 -10.66 -10.12 -12.88
N ALA A 129 -10.76 -11.45 -12.89
CA ALA A 129 -11.19 -12.23 -11.72
C ALA A 129 -10.25 -12.06 -10.53
N ALA A 130 -8.93 -12.08 -10.77
CA ALA A 130 -7.92 -11.87 -9.72
C ALA A 130 -8.02 -10.49 -9.06
N ILE A 131 -8.35 -9.44 -9.83
CA ILE A 131 -8.43 -8.08 -9.31
C ILE A 131 -9.82 -7.79 -8.73
N THR A 132 -10.89 -8.04 -9.48
CA THR A 132 -12.25 -7.62 -9.11
C THR A 132 -12.88 -8.47 -8.01
N LEU A 133 -12.61 -9.77 -8.03
CA LEU A 133 -13.16 -10.75 -7.10
C LEU A 133 -12.11 -11.30 -6.12
N SER A 134 -10.84 -10.98 -6.35
CA SER A 134 -9.72 -11.57 -5.60
C SER A 134 -9.62 -13.10 -5.72
N ASP A 135 -10.04 -13.68 -6.85
CA ASP A 135 -10.02 -15.11 -7.13
C ASP A 135 -8.61 -15.69 -6.98
N ASN A 136 -8.46 -16.69 -6.11
CA ASN A 136 -7.16 -17.24 -5.75
C ASN A 136 -6.59 -18.17 -6.82
N THR A 137 -7.43 -19.00 -7.43
CA THR A 137 -7.00 -19.85 -8.54
C THR A 137 -6.61 -19.00 -9.74
N ALA A 138 -7.34 -17.93 -10.05
CA ALA A 138 -6.92 -16.99 -11.09
C ALA A 138 -5.54 -16.39 -10.79
N GLY A 139 -5.29 -15.98 -9.53
CA GLY A 139 -3.97 -15.54 -9.10
C GLY A 139 -2.87 -16.56 -9.35
N ASN A 140 -3.08 -17.83 -8.98
CA ASN A 140 -2.12 -18.91 -9.21
C ASN A 140 -1.89 -19.21 -10.70
N LEU A 141 -2.94 -19.22 -11.51
CA LEU A 141 -2.84 -19.43 -12.96
C LEU A 141 -2.06 -18.29 -13.64
N LEU A 142 -2.25 -17.04 -13.19
CA LEU A 142 -1.44 -15.92 -13.66
C LEU A 142 0.03 -16.09 -13.26
N LEU A 143 0.33 -16.43 -12.00
CA LEU A 143 1.70 -16.73 -11.56
C LEU A 143 2.35 -17.80 -12.44
N GLY A 144 1.63 -18.88 -12.72
CA GLY A 144 2.12 -19.96 -13.60
C GLY A 144 2.47 -19.48 -15.02
N SER A 145 1.84 -18.39 -15.52
CA SER A 145 2.07 -17.89 -16.88
C SER A 145 3.42 -17.16 -17.06
N PHE A 146 4.09 -16.77 -15.99
CA PHE A 146 5.32 -15.96 -16.06
C PHE A 146 6.45 -16.39 -15.11
N GLY A 147 6.49 -17.66 -14.72
CA GLY A 147 7.58 -18.20 -13.89
C GLY A 147 7.33 -18.15 -12.38
N GLY A 148 6.07 -18.09 -11.97
CA GLY A 148 5.67 -18.22 -10.57
C GLY A 148 6.04 -17.02 -9.69
N PRO A 149 6.14 -17.24 -8.36
CA PRO A 149 6.52 -16.22 -7.38
C PRO A 149 7.85 -15.53 -7.70
N ALA A 150 8.84 -16.27 -8.19
CA ALA A 150 10.13 -15.70 -8.58
C ALA A 150 10.01 -14.70 -9.73
N GLY A 151 9.15 -14.99 -10.73
CA GLY A 151 8.87 -14.09 -11.84
C GLY A 151 8.23 -12.78 -11.37
N LEU A 152 7.30 -12.83 -10.41
CA LEU A 152 6.70 -11.64 -9.81
C LEU A 152 7.75 -10.82 -9.04
N THR A 153 8.59 -11.49 -8.24
CA THR A 153 9.68 -10.81 -7.51
C THR A 153 10.65 -10.13 -8.49
N ALA A 154 11.03 -10.79 -9.59
CA ALA A 154 11.88 -10.19 -10.61
C ALA A 154 11.20 -8.98 -11.28
N PHE A 155 9.90 -9.02 -11.48
CA PHE A 155 9.14 -7.87 -12.01
C PHE A 155 9.16 -6.68 -11.04
N ALA A 156 8.94 -6.89 -9.75
CA ALA A 156 9.07 -5.83 -8.75
C ALA A 156 10.47 -5.19 -8.81
N ARG A 157 11.54 -6.00 -8.93
CA ARG A 157 12.92 -5.49 -9.12
C ARG A 157 13.06 -4.63 -10.38
N SER A 158 12.37 -4.98 -11.46
CA SER A 158 12.39 -4.19 -12.71
C SER A 158 11.68 -2.84 -12.59
N LEU A 159 10.77 -2.69 -11.62
CA LEU A 159 10.12 -1.42 -11.25
C LEU A 159 10.98 -0.57 -10.30
N GLY A 160 12.11 -1.10 -9.82
CA GLY A 160 13.00 -0.45 -8.85
C GLY A 160 12.77 -0.89 -7.39
N ASP A 161 11.76 -1.69 -7.13
CA ASP A 161 11.45 -2.18 -5.78
C ASP A 161 12.42 -3.28 -5.35
N GLN A 162 13.19 -3.01 -4.29
CA GLN A 162 14.13 -3.95 -3.68
C GLN A 162 13.53 -4.68 -2.47
N THR A 163 12.30 -4.36 -2.11
CA THR A 163 11.65 -4.82 -0.87
C THR A 163 10.69 -5.98 -1.13
N THR A 164 9.75 -5.80 -2.04
CA THR A 164 8.69 -6.79 -2.33
C THR A 164 9.27 -8.13 -2.76
N ARG A 165 8.76 -9.20 -2.17
CA ARG A 165 9.06 -10.57 -2.59
C ARG A 165 7.84 -11.45 -2.44
N LEU A 166 7.65 -12.32 -3.40
CA LEU A 166 6.69 -13.42 -3.34
C LEU A 166 7.48 -14.74 -3.38
N ASP A 167 7.11 -15.66 -2.53
CA ASP A 167 7.82 -16.94 -2.36
C ASP A 167 6.89 -18.14 -2.54
N ARG A 168 5.60 -17.95 -2.23
CA ARG A 168 4.57 -18.98 -2.24
C ARG A 168 3.40 -18.57 -3.14
N ILE A 169 2.51 -19.49 -3.40
CA ILE A 169 1.27 -19.27 -4.14
C ILE A 169 0.07 -19.18 -3.19
N GLU A 170 -1.13 -18.90 -3.71
CA GLU A 170 -2.37 -19.01 -2.93
C GLU A 170 -2.65 -20.50 -2.61
N THR A 171 -2.99 -20.88 -1.37
CA THR A 171 -3.37 -19.97 -0.27
C THR A 171 -2.26 -19.78 0.77
N GLU A 172 -1.12 -20.50 0.66
CA GLU A 172 -0.06 -20.51 1.67
C GLU A 172 0.55 -19.13 1.94
N LEU A 173 0.57 -18.25 0.93
CA LEU A 173 1.09 -16.87 1.07
C LEU A 173 0.30 -16.03 2.08
N ASN A 174 -0.89 -16.49 2.52
CA ASN A 174 -1.73 -15.78 3.48
C ASN A 174 -1.47 -16.15 4.95
N GLU A 175 -0.50 -17.00 5.22
CA GLU A 175 -0.18 -17.47 6.58
C GLU A 175 0.20 -16.35 7.55
N ALA A 176 0.87 -15.30 7.05
CA ALA A 176 1.22 -14.08 7.77
C ALA A 176 1.95 -14.33 9.11
N LEU A 177 2.96 -15.20 9.11
CA LEU A 177 3.76 -15.50 10.31
C LEU A 177 4.54 -14.26 10.78
N PRO A 178 4.55 -13.97 12.08
CA PRO A 178 5.39 -12.90 12.62
C PRO A 178 6.87 -13.14 12.34
N GLY A 179 7.54 -12.11 11.81
CA GLY A 179 8.97 -12.17 11.49
C GLY A 179 9.31 -12.90 10.19
N ASP A 180 8.35 -13.50 9.51
CA ASP A 180 8.57 -14.13 8.20
C ASP A 180 8.67 -13.06 7.10
N ALA A 181 9.78 -13.07 6.35
CA ALA A 181 9.97 -12.14 5.24
C ALA A 181 9.35 -12.63 3.92
N ARG A 182 8.89 -13.88 3.85
CA ARG A 182 8.24 -14.43 2.65
C ARG A 182 6.92 -13.71 2.39
N ASP A 183 6.60 -13.51 1.12
CA ASP A 183 5.34 -12.94 0.65
C ASP A 183 5.03 -11.54 1.24
N THR A 184 6.06 -10.73 1.40
CA THR A 184 5.97 -9.41 2.03
C THR A 184 6.35 -8.28 1.08
N THR A 185 5.81 -7.11 1.40
CA THR A 185 6.19 -5.79 0.85
C THR A 185 6.34 -4.78 1.96
N SER A 186 6.63 -3.52 1.64
CA SER A 186 6.44 -2.39 2.55
C SER A 186 5.41 -1.40 1.99
N PRO A 187 4.75 -0.59 2.83
CA PRO A 187 3.81 0.42 2.37
C PRO A 187 4.38 1.34 1.30
N ARG A 188 5.64 1.76 1.44
CA ARG A 188 6.37 2.58 0.46
C ARG A 188 6.59 1.84 -0.85
N ALA A 189 7.12 0.63 -0.79
CA ALA A 189 7.51 -0.12 -1.98
C ALA A 189 6.30 -0.36 -2.89
N ILE A 190 5.21 -0.89 -2.34
CA ILE A 190 4.01 -1.15 -3.15
C ILE A 190 3.30 0.14 -3.61
N ALA A 191 3.45 1.27 -2.88
CA ALA A 191 2.95 2.55 -3.35
C ALA A 191 3.71 3.03 -4.59
N GLN A 192 5.02 2.84 -4.63
CA GLN A 192 5.86 3.15 -5.80
C GLN A 192 5.53 2.25 -6.98
N ASP A 193 5.37 0.95 -6.75
CA ASP A 193 4.97 0.01 -7.79
C ASP A 193 3.60 0.36 -8.38
N LEU A 194 2.62 0.64 -7.51
CA LEU A 194 1.29 1.04 -7.95
C LEU A 194 1.31 2.37 -8.71
N HIS A 195 2.16 3.31 -8.30
CA HIS A 195 2.39 4.55 -9.07
C HIS A 195 2.93 4.24 -10.46
N ALA A 196 3.97 3.44 -10.57
CA ALA A 196 4.58 3.09 -11.86
C ALA A 196 3.58 2.40 -12.80
N LEU A 197 2.73 1.52 -12.27
CA LEU A 197 1.76 0.74 -13.04
C LEU A 197 0.50 1.53 -13.41
N ALA A 198 -0.04 2.35 -12.50
CA ALA A 198 -1.34 2.98 -12.66
C ALA A 198 -1.27 4.44 -13.16
N LEU A 199 -0.17 5.14 -12.92
CA LEU A 199 0.00 6.57 -13.24
C LEU A 199 1.26 6.85 -14.05
N GLY A 200 2.31 6.04 -13.91
CA GLY A 200 3.59 6.16 -14.59
C GLY A 200 3.59 5.52 -15.98
N ASP A 201 4.76 5.16 -16.45
CA ASP A 201 5.04 4.67 -17.80
C ASP A 201 5.47 3.19 -17.87
N ALA A 202 5.33 2.44 -16.77
CA ALA A 202 5.64 1.01 -16.74
C ALA A 202 4.72 0.18 -17.67
N LEU A 203 3.55 0.71 -18.01
CA LEU A 203 2.59 0.13 -18.95
C LEU A 203 2.22 1.14 -20.04
N THR A 204 1.85 0.63 -21.23
CA THR A 204 1.23 1.47 -22.26
C THR A 204 -0.08 2.09 -21.74
N PRO A 205 -0.56 3.21 -22.34
CA PRO A 205 -1.82 3.82 -21.92
C PRO A 205 -3.01 2.85 -21.94
N SER A 206 -3.08 1.94 -22.93
CA SER A 206 -4.14 0.93 -23.03
C SER A 206 -4.08 -0.09 -21.91
N SER A 207 -2.90 -0.65 -21.63
CA SER A 207 -2.70 -1.63 -20.56
C SER A 207 -2.92 -1.01 -19.17
N ARG A 208 -2.48 0.22 -18.96
CA ARG A 208 -2.76 0.99 -17.74
C ARG A 208 -4.25 1.21 -17.54
N ALA A 209 -4.98 1.59 -18.60
CA ALA A 209 -6.43 1.78 -18.53
C ALA A 209 -7.17 0.49 -18.17
N LEU A 210 -6.72 -0.68 -18.67
CA LEU A 210 -7.26 -1.98 -18.28
C LEU A 210 -7.03 -2.27 -16.79
N LEU A 211 -5.79 -2.13 -16.30
CA LEU A 211 -5.48 -2.38 -14.90
C LEU A 211 -6.31 -1.48 -13.97
N VAL A 212 -6.33 -0.19 -14.25
CA VAL A 212 -7.12 0.79 -13.48
C VAL A 212 -8.62 0.48 -13.57
N GLY A 213 -9.11 0.06 -14.74
CA GLY A 213 -10.50 -0.36 -14.95
C GLY A 213 -10.88 -1.53 -14.04
N TRP A 214 -10.08 -2.60 -14.02
CA TRP A 214 -10.30 -3.75 -13.13
C TRP A 214 -10.24 -3.35 -11.65
N MET A 215 -9.28 -2.51 -11.25
CA MET A 215 -9.18 -2.04 -9.85
C MET A 215 -10.38 -1.14 -9.45
N LYS A 216 -10.92 -0.33 -10.38
CA LYS A 216 -12.17 0.43 -10.13
C LYS A 216 -13.37 -0.48 -9.94
N ALA A 217 -13.42 -1.58 -10.66
CA ALA A 217 -14.48 -2.60 -10.61
C ALA A 217 -14.32 -3.57 -9.42
N ASN A 218 -13.29 -3.41 -8.57
CA ASN A 218 -13.10 -4.26 -7.39
C ASN A 218 -14.34 -4.24 -6.48
N THR A 219 -14.82 -5.43 -6.13
CA THR A 219 -16.01 -5.62 -5.28
C THR A 219 -15.66 -5.89 -3.81
N THR A 220 -14.38 -6.10 -3.49
CA THR A 220 -13.95 -6.54 -2.16
C THR A 220 -13.55 -5.39 -1.23
N GLY A 221 -13.42 -4.15 -1.74
CA GLY A 221 -12.87 -3.00 -1.03
C GLY A 221 -13.90 -2.05 -0.39
N GLY A 222 -15.20 -2.31 -0.56
CA GLY A 222 -16.27 -1.38 -0.18
C GLY A 222 -16.26 -0.95 1.30
N ALA A 223 -15.70 -1.76 2.21
CA ALA A 223 -15.63 -1.48 3.64
C ALA A 223 -14.24 -0.97 4.12
N ARG A 224 -13.28 -0.79 3.21
CA ARG A 224 -11.90 -0.40 3.55
C ARG A 224 -11.59 1.03 3.06
N ILE A 225 -10.45 1.28 2.39
CA ILE A 225 -10.07 2.64 1.97
C ILE A 225 -11.23 3.35 1.29
N ARG A 226 -11.95 2.68 0.39
CA ARG A 226 -13.11 3.24 -0.32
C ARG A 226 -14.17 3.83 0.61
N ALA A 227 -14.42 3.23 1.78
CA ALA A 227 -15.38 3.72 2.76
C ALA A 227 -14.91 5.00 3.49
N GLY A 228 -13.61 5.28 3.49
CA GLY A 228 -13.03 6.48 4.11
C GLY A 228 -12.84 7.66 3.14
N VAL A 229 -12.98 7.41 1.84
CA VAL A 229 -12.75 8.44 0.82
C VAL A 229 -13.98 9.35 0.68
N PRO A 230 -13.80 10.68 0.57
CA PRO A 230 -14.91 11.61 0.38
C PRO A 230 -15.75 11.28 -0.87
N SER A 231 -17.05 11.60 -0.83
CA SER A 231 -17.94 11.44 -1.98
C SER A 231 -17.42 12.24 -3.18
N GLY A 232 -17.63 11.70 -4.39
CA GLY A 232 -17.18 12.33 -5.63
C GLY A 232 -15.76 12.02 -6.06
N TRP A 233 -14.96 11.34 -5.23
CA TRP A 233 -13.66 10.82 -5.64
C TRP A 233 -13.81 9.49 -6.37
N SER A 234 -12.98 9.26 -7.40
CA SER A 234 -12.86 7.94 -8.03
C SER A 234 -11.80 7.13 -7.28
N VAL A 235 -12.10 5.85 -7.03
CA VAL A 235 -11.23 4.92 -6.31
C VAL A 235 -10.98 3.68 -7.14
N ALA A 236 -9.73 3.29 -7.28
CA ALA A 236 -9.31 2.00 -7.81
C ALA A 236 -8.49 1.30 -6.73
N ASP A 237 -8.97 0.18 -6.22
CA ASP A 237 -8.33 -0.49 -5.07
C ASP A 237 -8.15 -1.99 -5.26
N LYS A 238 -7.28 -2.57 -4.45
CA LYS A 238 -7.12 -4.02 -4.30
C LYS A 238 -6.89 -4.38 -2.85
N THR A 239 -7.75 -5.24 -2.34
CA THR A 239 -7.65 -5.74 -0.97
C THR A 239 -6.73 -6.94 -0.84
N GLY A 240 -6.23 -7.16 0.37
CA GLY A 240 -5.58 -8.40 0.81
C GLY A 240 -6.13 -8.83 2.17
N THR A 241 -6.28 -10.13 2.39
CA THR A 241 -6.75 -10.67 3.66
C THR A 241 -6.01 -11.97 3.94
N GLY A 242 -5.50 -12.12 5.14
CA GLY A 242 -4.76 -13.29 5.58
C GLY A 242 -5.10 -13.71 7.00
N GLU A 243 -4.31 -14.63 7.50
CA GLU A 243 -4.39 -15.11 8.87
C GLU A 243 -3.87 -14.06 9.87
N ARG A 244 -3.93 -14.40 11.16
CA ARG A 244 -3.33 -13.62 12.27
C ARG A 244 -3.69 -12.13 12.22
N GLY A 245 -4.98 -11.83 12.00
CA GLY A 245 -5.46 -10.45 12.00
C GLY A 245 -4.87 -9.58 10.87
N THR A 246 -4.57 -10.19 9.72
CA THR A 246 -4.02 -9.48 8.56
C THR A 246 -5.14 -9.02 7.63
N ALA A 247 -5.14 -7.70 7.34
CA ALA A 247 -6.05 -7.06 6.40
C ALA A 247 -5.35 -5.86 5.74
N ASN A 248 -5.39 -5.79 4.42
CA ASN A 248 -4.69 -4.80 3.63
C ASN A 248 -5.61 -4.17 2.60
N ASP A 249 -5.28 -2.96 2.17
CA ASP A 249 -5.87 -2.34 1.00
C ASP A 249 -4.88 -1.37 0.36
N ILE A 250 -4.79 -1.39 -0.96
CA ILE A 250 -3.97 -0.47 -1.74
C ILE A 250 -4.84 0.20 -2.79
N ALA A 251 -4.72 1.52 -2.93
CA ALA A 251 -5.62 2.28 -3.76
C ALA A 251 -4.94 3.43 -4.51
N VAL A 252 -5.45 3.72 -5.70
CA VAL A 252 -5.27 5.00 -6.39
C VAL A 252 -6.57 5.79 -6.23
N LEU A 253 -6.44 7.02 -5.76
CA LEU A 253 -7.55 7.93 -5.48
C LEU A 253 -7.46 9.13 -6.42
N TRP A 254 -8.52 9.45 -7.13
CA TRP A 254 -8.60 10.64 -7.97
C TRP A 254 -9.53 11.66 -7.32
N PRO A 255 -8.97 12.64 -6.58
CA PRO A 255 -9.74 13.77 -6.09
C PRO A 255 -10.20 14.66 -7.25
N PRO A 256 -11.35 15.34 -7.14
CA PRO A 256 -11.72 16.37 -8.10
C PRO A 256 -10.67 17.48 -8.11
N GLN A 257 -10.21 17.89 -9.31
CA GLN A 257 -9.32 19.05 -9.53
C GLN A 257 -7.92 18.98 -8.86
N ARG A 258 -7.50 17.81 -8.39
CA ARG A 258 -6.14 17.58 -7.83
C ARG A 258 -5.51 16.36 -8.51
N ALA A 259 -4.18 16.30 -8.44
CA ALA A 259 -3.44 15.10 -8.84
C ALA A 259 -3.86 13.88 -8.00
N PRO A 260 -3.77 12.66 -8.57
CA PRO A 260 -4.07 11.44 -7.86
C PRO A 260 -3.19 11.23 -6.62
N LEU A 261 -3.78 10.59 -5.61
CA LEU A 261 -3.04 10.06 -4.46
C LEU A 261 -2.95 8.54 -4.58
N ILE A 262 -1.86 7.98 -4.09
CA ILE A 262 -1.76 6.55 -3.83
C ILE A 262 -1.75 6.33 -2.33
N VAL A 263 -2.63 5.47 -1.87
CA VAL A 263 -2.77 5.12 -0.45
C VAL A 263 -2.62 3.63 -0.29
N THR A 264 -1.69 3.21 0.56
CA THR A 264 -1.51 1.80 0.89
C THR A 264 -1.62 1.61 2.39
N VAL A 265 -2.43 0.64 2.80
CA VAL A 265 -2.70 0.33 4.21
C VAL A 265 -2.51 -1.15 4.43
N TYR A 266 -1.62 -1.49 5.35
CA TYR A 266 -1.27 -2.85 5.75
C TYR A 266 -1.48 -3.01 7.24
N LEU A 267 -2.34 -3.94 7.64
CA LEU A 267 -2.60 -4.27 9.03
C LEU A 267 -2.29 -5.76 9.26
N THR A 268 -1.50 -6.08 10.28
CA THR A 268 -1.19 -7.47 10.64
C THR A 268 -1.05 -7.65 12.14
N GLY A 269 -1.32 -8.86 12.64
CA GLY A 269 -1.29 -9.14 14.07
C GLY A 269 -2.42 -8.48 14.86
N ALA A 270 -3.43 -7.95 14.19
CA ALA A 270 -4.55 -7.27 14.84
C ALA A 270 -5.37 -8.24 15.68
N THR A 271 -5.71 -7.82 16.90
CA THR A 271 -6.52 -8.62 17.85
C THR A 271 -8.01 -8.27 17.79
N VAL A 272 -8.35 -7.22 17.07
CA VAL A 272 -9.74 -6.77 16.88
C VAL A 272 -10.46 -7.58 15.79
N SER A 273 -11.80 -7.54 15.79
CA SER A 273 -12.62 -8.23 14.80
C SER A 273 -12.36 -7.78 13.37
N ARG A 274 -12.74 -8.59 12.37
CA ARG A 274 -12.62 -8.24 10.94
C ARG A 274 -13.32 -6.93 10.61
N ASP A 275 -14.49 -6.68 11.16
CA ASP A 275 -15.20 -5.42 10.93
C ASP A 275 -14.47 -4.22 11.53
N GLN A 276 -13.82 -4.39 12.65
CA GLN A 276 -12.99 -3.34 13.24
C GLN A 276 -11.72 -3.11 12.42
N GLN A 277 -11.09 -4.17 11.88
CA GLN A 277 -9.96 -4.04 10.95
C GLN A 277 -10.36 -3.24 9.71
N ASN A 278 -11.51 -3.56 9.10
CA ASN A 278 -12.04 -2.80 7.96
C ASN A 278 -12.27 -1.32 8.29
N ARG A 279 -12.86 -1.02 9.46
CA ARG A 279 -13.06 0.37 9.92
C ARG A 279 -11.75 1.12 10.17
N LEU A 280 -10.71 0.46 10.67
CA LEU A 280 -9.40 1.07 10.85
C LEU A 280 -8.74 1.40 9.50
N ILE A 281 -8.86 0.53 8.51
CA ILE A 281 -8.38 0.77 7.15
C ILE A 281 -9.17 1.93 6.50
N ALA A 282 -10.50 1.97 6.68
CA ALA A 282 -11.32 3.08 6.22
C ALA A 282 -10.92 4.41 6.87
N ALA A 283 -10.67 4.40 8.19
CA ALA A 283 -10.19 5.57 8.91
C ALA A 283 -8.82 6.05 8.40
N ALA A 284 -7.89 5.12 8.12
CA ALA A 284 -6.61 5.47 7.50
C ALA A 284 -6.81 6.10 6.10
N GLY A 285 -7.77 5.61 5.32
CA GLY A 285 -8.17 6.23 4.06
C GLY A 285 -8.71 7.66 4.23
N ALA A 286 -9.55 7.89 5.25
CA ALA A 286 -10.07 9.21 5.56
C ALA A 286 -8.96 10.20 5.97
N GLU A 287 -8.04 9.78 6.85
CA GLU A 287 -6.89 10.61 7.24
C GLU A 287 -5.98 10.94 6.05
N ALA A 288 -5.78 9.98 5.14
CA ALA A 288 -4.99 10.19 3.93
C ALA A 288 -5.58 11.24 2.98
N THR A 289 -6.89 11.48 3.04
CA THR A 289 -7.62 12.41 2.16
C THR A 289 -7.92 13.77 2.82
N ALA A 290 -7.64 13.93 4.10
CA ALA A 290 -7.92 15.15 4.87
C ALA A 290 -6.85 16.25 4.70
N GLY A 291 -5.70 15.96 4.02
CA GLY A 291 -4.55 16.85 3.85
C GLY A 291 -4.54 17.66 2.56
#